data_d7d63eeb60b78502b8273277d0fffb05
#
_entry.id   d7d63eeb60b78502b8273277d0fffb05
#
_cell.length_a   1.000
_cell.length_b   1.000
_cell.length_c   1.000
_cell.angle_alpha   90.00
_cell.angle_beta   90.00
_cell.angle_gamma   90.00
#
_symmetry.space_group_name_H-M   'P 1'
#
loop_
_entity.id
_entity.type
_entity.pdbx_description
1 polymer ?
#
loop_
_entity_poly.entity_id
_entity_poly.type
_entity_poly.pdbx_seq_one_letter_code
_entity_poly.pdbx_strand_id
1 'polypeptide(L)'
;MATRDEALEIDIAGERIAGTLIVPDTRMPGVLFLHGWGGNQVQNAARAREIAALGCACLTVDMRGHAATVREQAKVTREDNLRDALAAYDRLVAEHAVDRDRIAVIGSSYGGYLAAILTELRPVRWLALRAPALYKDSEWDLPKLALRQAQRLEDYRRLALVPEGNRALRAAAAYEGHVLLVESENDTIVPHEVFVNYRNAFTKARSLTCRKMAGADHGLTDPKCRDAYTKLLVDWISKMVAQEVTDDATAQKRLREAMKTQTAIRTA
;
A
#
# COMPACT_ATOMS: atom_id res chain seq x y z
N MET A 1 -12.42 0.17 -20.29
CA MET A 1 -12.24 -1.29 -20.19
C MET A 1 -13.32 -1.86 -19.28
N ALA A 2 -13.87 -3.04 -19.59
CA ALA A 2 -14.79 -3.73 -18.70
C ALA A 2 -14.01 -4.24 -17.48
N THR A 3 -14.57 -4.09 -16.29
CA THR A 3 -14.05 -4.64 -15.05
C THR A 3 -15.11 -5.54 -14.42
N ARG A 4 -14.71 -6.61 -13.76
CA ARG A 4 -15.59 -7.43 -12.93
C ARG A 4 -15.15 -7.37 -11.48
N ASP A 5 -16.13 -7.38 -10.59
CA ASP A 5 -15.91 -7.46 -9.14
C ASP A 5 -16.16 -8.92 -8.72
N GLU A 6 -15.17 -9.55 -8.08
CA GLU A 6 -15.28 -10.89 -7.52
C GLU A 6 -15.15 -10.82 -6.00
N ALA A 7 -16.19 -11.23 -5.28
CA ALA A 7 -16.07 -11.46 -3.84
C ALA A 7 -15.20 -12.70 -3.61
N LEU A 8 -14.25 -12.63 -2.69
CA LEU A 8 -13.37 -13.74 -2.38
C LEU A 8 -13.13 -13.86 -0.88
N GLU A 9 -12.75 -15.05 -0.46
CA GLU A 9 -12.26 -15.34 0.87
C GLU A 9 -10.79 -15.77 0.77
N ILE A 10 -9.97 -15.28 1.68
CA ILE A 10 -8.56 -15.66 1.80
C ILE A 10 -8.42 -16.46 3.07
N ASP A 11 -8.00 -17.72 2.94
CA ASP A 11 -7.71 -18.59 4.08
C ASP A 11 -6.31 -18.30 4.64
N ILE A 12 -6.24 -18.13 5.96
CA ILE A 12 -5.00 -17.87 6.68
C ILE A 12 -4.96 -18.83 7.87
N ALA A 13 -4.37 -20.00 7.65
CA ALA A 13 -4.24 -21.03 8.69
C ALA A 13 -5.58 -21.43 9.34
N GLY A 14 -6.65 -21.52 8.53
CA GLY A 14 -8.00 -21.88 8.95
C GLY A 14 -8.90 -20.72 9.38
N GLU A 15 -8.38 -19.49 9.41
CA GLU A 15 -9.16 -18.27 9.55
C GLU A 15 -9.38 -17.62 8.17
N ARG A 16 -10.52 -16.97 7.96
CA ARG A 16 -10.88 -16.37 6.66
C ARG A 16 -11.07 -14.89 6.77
N ILE A 17 -10.48 -14.17 5.82
CA ILE A 17 -10.75 -12.75 5.63
C ILE A 17 -11.53 -12.55 4.31
N ALA A 18 -12.47 -11.59 4.32
CA ALA A 18 -13.24 -11.22 3.15
C ALA A 18 -12.52 -10.15 2.34
N GLY A 19 -12.56 -10.28 1.02
CA GLY A 19 -12.00 -9.32 0.07
C GLY A 19 -12.89 -9.13 -1.15
N THR A 20 -12.60 -8.10 -1.92
CA THR A 20 -13.15 -7.91 -3.26
C THR A 20 -12.03 -7.73 -4.26
N LEU A 21 -11.95 -8.61 -5.24
CA LEU A 21 -11.04 -8.53 -6.37
C LEU A 21 -11.74 -7.82 -7.54
N ILE A 22 -11.14 -6.76 -8.04
CA ILE A 22 -11.66 -5.98 -9.16
C ILE A 22 -10.64 -6.11 -10.30
N VAL A 23 -11.01 -6.78 -11.38
CA VAL A 23 -10.10 -7.15 -12.48
C VAL A 23 -10.59 -6.69 -13.85
N PRO A 24 -9.70 -6.20 -14.71
CA PRO A 24 -9.94 -6.04 -16.14
C PRO A 24 -9.68 -7.35 -16.91
N ASP A 25 -10.12 -7.42 -18.16
CA ASP A 25 -9.98 -8.62 -19.01
C ASP A 25 -8.57 -8.87 -19.57
N THR A 26 -7.58 -8.03 -19.26
CA THR A 26 -6.18 -8.14 -19.76
C THR A 26 -5.16 -8.12 -18.62
N ARG A 27 -3.96 -8.71 -18.83
CA ARG A 27 -2.88 -8.66 -17.82
C ARG A 27 -2.48 -7.23 -17.49
N MET A 28 -2.56 -6.87 -16.22
CA MET A 28 -2.43 -5.51 -15.74
C MET A 28 -1.72 -5.43 -14.38
N PRO A 29 -1.23 -4.26 -13.98
CA PRO A 29 -0.71 -4.05 -12.64
C PRO A 29 -1.71 -4.45 -11.56
N GLY A 30 -1.22 -5.06 -10.48
CA GLY A 30 -2.03 -5.37 -9.31
C GLY A 30 -2.00 -4.23 -8.28
N VAL A 31 -3.13 -3.96 -7.63
CA VAL A 31 -3.24 -2.92 -6.59
C VAL A 31 -3.93 -3.48 -5.35
N LEU A 32 -3.21 -3.57 -4.24
CA LEU A 32 -3.74 -3.99 -2.95
C LEU A 32 -4.07 -2.77 -2.08
N PHE A 33 -5.26 -2.76 -1.49
CA PHE A 33 -5.68 -1.72 -0.54
C PHE A 33 -5.75 -2.27 0.89
N LEU A 34 -5.06 -1.62 1.82
CA LEU A 34 -5.08 -1.90 3.25
C LEU A 34 -5.74 -0.75 4.01
N HIS A 35 -6.89 -1.01 4.63
CA HIS A 35 -7.64 0.00 5.39
C HIS A 35 -6.98 0.32 6.74
N GLY A 36 -7.34 1.46 7.35
CA GLY A 36 -6.94 1.83 8.70
C GLY A 36 -7.67 1.02 9.78
N TRP A 37 -7.18 1.10 11.03
CA TRP A 37 -7.85 0.48 12.17
C TRP A 37 -9.25 1.03 12.36
N GLY A 38 -10.24 0.16 12.53
CA GLY A 38 -11.65 0.53 12.57
C GLY A 38 -12.29 0.80 11.21
N GLY A 39 -11.51 0.69 10.12
CA GLY A 39 -12.00 0.78 8.75
C GLY A 39 -12.52 -0.54 8.20
N ASN A 40 -12.81 -0.55 6.91
CA ASN A 40 -13.22 -1.75 6.16
C ASN A 40 -12.92 -1.58 4.67
N GLN A 41 -13.05 -2.67 3.89
CA GLN A 41 -12.80 -2.67 2.46
C GLN A 41 -13.69 -1.70 1.66
N VAL A 42 -14.93 -1.46 2.10
CA VAL A 42 -15.88 -0.60 1.38
C VAL A 42 -15.38 0.84 1.24
N GLN A 43 -14.61 1.32 2.22
CA GLN A 43 -14.01 2.66 2.17
C GLN A 43 -13.04 2.85 0.99
N ASN A 44 -12.48 1.75 0.48
CA ASN A 44 -11.55 1.76 -0.64
C ASN A 44 -12.21 1.34 -1.97
N ALA A 45 -13.41 0.75 -1.93
CA ALA A 45 -14.06 0.18 -3.11
C ALA A 45 -14.27 1.19 -4.26
N ALA A 46 -14.67 2.41 -3.94
CA ALA A 46 -14.85 3.47 -4.96
C ALA A 46 -13.51 3.80 -5.65
N ARG A 47 -12.44 4.00 -4.87
CA ARG A 47 -11.08 4.27 -5.38
C ARG A 47 -10.56 3.11 -6.21
N ALA A 48 -10.79 1.88 -5.73
CA ALA A 48 -10.40 0.67 -6.42
C ALA A 48 -11.07 0.55 -7.80
N ARG A 49 -12.35 0.92 -7.92
CA ARG A 49 -13.06 0.94 -9.23
C ARG A 49 -12.49 1.98 -10.18
N GLU A 50 -12.18 3.18 -9.71
CA GLU A 50 -11.56 4.20 -10.54
C GLU A 50 -10.16 3.79 -11.03
N ILE A 51 -9.36 3.17 -10.17
CA ILE A 51 -8.03 2.65 -10.54
C ILE A 51 -8.16 1.42 -11.45
N ALA A 52 -9.13 0.56 -11.22
CA ALA A 52 -9.42 -0.58 -12.12
C ALA A 52 -9.82 -0.11 -13.52
N ALA A 53 -10.51 1.02 -13.66
CA ALA A 53 -10.83 1.63 -14.94
C ALA A 53 -9.58 2.10 -15.73
N LEU A 54 -8.44 2.29 -15.06
CA LEU A 54 -7.13 2.53 -15.71
C LEU A 54 -6.49 1.25 -16.25
N GLY A 55 -7.10 0.09 -16.00
CA GLY A 55 -6.57 -1.19 -16.40
C GLY A 55 -5.73 -1.88 -15.31
N CYS A 56 -6.04 -1.70 -14.04
CA CYS A 56 -5.41 -2.38 -12.93
C CYS A 56 -6.34 -3.43 -12.31
N ALA A 57 -5.78 -4.56 -11.86
CA ALA A 57 -6.49 -5.50 -10.99
C ALA A 57 -6.41 -5.00 -9.55
N CYS A 58 -7.54 -4.73 -8.91
CA CYS A 58 -7.59 -4.14 -7.56
C CYS A 58 -8.19 -5.12 -6.55
N LEU A 59 -7.50 -5.30 -5.42
CA LEU A 59 -7.98 -6.08 -4.29
C LEU A 59 -8.17 -5.18 -3.06
N THR A 60 -9.37 -5.21 -2.49
CA THR A 60 -9.67 -4.61 -1.17
C THR A 60 -10.02 -5.73 -0.20
N VAL A 61 -9.57 -5.65 1.04
CA VAL A 61 -9.78 -6.69 2.06
C VAL A 61 -10.25 -6.10 3.37
N ASP A 62 -10.98 -6.89 4.14
CA ASP A 62 -11.24 -6.65 5.56
C ASP A 62 -10.24 -7.47 6.38
N MET A 63 -9.28 -6.80 7.03
CA MET A 63 -8.36 -7.49 7.93
C MET A 63 -9.09 -8.04 9.17
N ARG A 64 -8.60 -9.11 9.77
CA ARG A 64 -9.18 -9.68 11.01
C ARG A 64 -9.39 -8.61 12.08
N GLY A 65 -10.45 -8.77 12.88
CA GLY A 65 -10.88 -7.79 13.85
C GLY A 65 -11.70 -6.64 13.26
N HIS A 66 -12.08 -6.72 11.97
CA HIS A 66 -12.87 -5.69 11.27
C HIS A 66 -14.06 -6.33 10.54
N ALA A 67 -15.05 -5.50 10.19
CA ALA A 67 -16.25 -5.92 9.45
C ALA A 67 -16.87 -7.21 10.03
N ALA A 68 -16.96 -8.29 9.26
CA ALA A 68 -17.56 -9.55 9.69
C ALA A 68 -16.86 -10.18 10.90
N THR A 69 -15.56 -9.90 11.11
CA THR A 69 -14.77 -10.45 12.22
C THR A 69 -14.56 -9.45 13.37
N VAL A 70 -15.35 -8.38 13.44
CA VAL A 70 -15.21 -7.31 14.46
C VAL A 70 -15.27 -7.83 15.90
N ARG A 71 -15.92 -8.96 16.16
CA ARG A 71 -15.97 -9.61 17.50
C ARG A 71 -14.61 -10.07 17.98
N GLU A 72 -13.66 -10.29 17.08
CA GLU A 72 -12.28 -10.71 17.38
C GLU A 72 -11.35 -9.53 17.64
N GLN A 73 -11.81 -8.30 17.41
CA GLN A 73 -11.00 -7.08 17.48
C GLN A 73 -10.20 -6.93 18.78
N ALA A 74 -10.76 -7.42 19.90
CA ALA A 74 -10.09 -7.38 21.20
C ALA A 74 -8.88 -8.35 21.31
N LYS A 75 -8.75 -9.32 20.41
CA LYS A 75 -7.70 -10.34 20.43
C LYS A 75 -6.67 -10.15 19.32
N VAL A 76 -7.03 -9.48 18.23
CA VAL A 76 -6.19 -9.37 17.04
C VAL A 76 -4.93 -8.55 17.30
N THR A 77 -3.79 -9.13 16.96
CA THR A 77 -2.46 -8.55 17.09
C THR A 77 -2.00 -7.87 15.79
N ARG A 78 -0.87 -7.16 15.83
CA ARG A 78 -0.21 -6.63 14.62
C ARG A 78 0.31 -7.74 13.72
N GLU A 79 0.79 -8.83 14.33
CA GLU A 79 1.26 -10.00 13.60
C GLU A 79 0.13 -10.65 12.81
N ASP A 80 -1.07 -10.77 13.40
CA ASP A 80 -2.24 -11.31 12.71
C ASP A 80 -2.59 -10.48 11.48
N ASN A 81 -2.68 -9.16 11.64
CA ASN A 81 -3.01 -8.29 10.52
C ASN A 81 -1.87 -8.16 9.50
N LEU A 82 -0.62 -8.34 9.87
CA LEU A 82 0.48 -8.44 8.90
C LEU A 82 0.35 -9.73 8.07
N ARG A 83 -0.02 -10.85 8.68
CA ARG A 83 -0.32 -12.10 7.96
C ARG A 83 -1.51 -11.93 7.02
N ASP A 84 -2.55 -11.19 7.44
CA ASP A 84 -3.69 -10.87 6.58
C ASP A 84 -3.24 -10.08 5.34
N ALA A 85 -2.41 -9.05 5.54
CA ALA A 85 -1.88 -8.23 4.45
C ALA A 85 -1.00 -9.05 3.48
N LEU A 86 -0.17 -9.95 4.01
CA LEU A 86 0.67 -10.86 3.21
C LEU A 86 -0.18 -11.85 2.42
N ALA A 87 -1.18 -12.46 3.04
CA ALA A 87 -2.08 -13.40 2.37
C ALA A 87 -2.91 -12.70 1.28
N ALA A 88 -3.36 -11.46 1.52
CA ALA A 88 -4.03 -10.66 0.51
C ALA A 88 -3.11 -10.32 -0.66
N TYR A 89 -1.86 -9.96 -0.39
CA TYR A 89 -0.86 -9.74 -1.42
C TYR A 89 -0.64 -11.01 -2.25
N ASP A 90 -0.40 -12.15 -1.60
CA ASP A 90 -0.13 -13.42 -2.27
C ASP A 90 -1.35 -13.86 -3.11
N ARG A 91 -2.59 -13.63 -2.62
CA ARG A 91 -3.81 -13.90 -3.38
C ARG A 91 -3.93 -13.00 -4.62
N LEU A 92 -3.60 -11.72 -4.51
CA LEU A 92 -3.60 -10.80 -5.67
C LEU A 92 -2.59 -11.24 -6.73
N VAL A 93 -1.37 -11.59 -6.31
CA VAL A 93 -0.28 -12.01 -7.21
C VAL A 93 -0.56 -13.37 -7.85
N ALA A 94 -1.37 -14.22 -7.21
CA ALA A 94 -1.80 -15.50 -7.78
C ALA A 94 -2.85 -15.34 -8.89
N GLU A 95 -3.47 -14.18 -9.05
CA GLU A 95 -4.46 -13.92 -10.08
C GLU A 95 -3.80 -13.86 -11.47
N HIS A 96 -4.35 -14.62 -12.44
CA HIS A 96 -3.78 -14.75 -13.79
C HIS A 96 -3.70 -13.43 -14.56
N ALA A 97 -4.62 -12.50 -14.25
CA ALA A 97 -4.67 -11.19 -14.88
C ALA A 97 -3.62 -10.22 -14.32
N VAL A 98 -2.93 -10.58 -13.24
CA VAL A 98 -1.99 -9.68 -12.54
C VAL A 98 -0.57 -9.87 -13.06
N ASP A 99 0.07 -8.75 -13.38
CA ASP A 99 1.50 -8.65 -13.61
C ASP A 99 2.24 -8.56 -12.26
N ARG A 100 2.98 -9.60 -11.92
CA ARG A 100 3.66 -9.76 -10.63
C ARG A 100 4.77 -8.74 -10.37
N ASP A 101 5.33 -8.18 -11.43
CA ASP A 101 6.41 -7.18 -11.35
C ASP A 101 5.86 -5.76 -11.19
N ARG A 102 4.54 -5.58 -11.30
CA ARG A 102 3.84 -4.30 -11.27
C ARG A 102 2.78 -4.25 -10.17
N ILE A 103 3.20 -4.47 -8.93
CA ILE A 103 2.32 -4.44 -7.77
C ILE A 103 2.39 -3.10 -7.05
N ALA A 104 1.22 -2.49 -6.85
CA ALA A 104 1.03 -1.35 -5.96
C ALA A 104 0.43 -1.81 -4.62
N VAL A 105 0.87 -1.20 -3.52
CA VAL A 105 0.22 -1.34 -2.21
C VAL A 105 -0.17 0.05 -1.71
N ILE A 106 -1.44 0.21 -1.40
CA ILE A 106 -2.03 1.47 -0.92
C ILE A 106 -2.52 1.25 0.51
N GLY A 107 -1.91 1.93 1.47
CA GLY A 107 -2.25 1.80 2.88
C GLY A 107 -2.63 3.13 3.54
N SER A 108 -3.66 3.11 4.39
CA SER A 108 -4.06 4.27 5.18
C SER A 108 -3.87 4.00 6.67
N SER A 109 -3.29 4.94 7.42
CA SER A 109 -3.12 4.87 8.87
C SER A 109 -2.44 3.56 9.31
N TYR A 110 -3.14 2.69 10.04
CA TYR A 110 -2.67 1.36 10.42
C TYR A 110 -2.33 0.49 9.19
N GLY A 111 -3.18 0.49 8.17
CA GLY A 111 -2.89 -0.19 6.91
C GLY A 111 -1.65 0.39 6.20
N GLY A 112 -1.36 1.68 6.37
CA GLY A 112 -0.12 2.29 5.88
C GLY A 112 1.12 1.81 6.61
N TYR A 113 1.03 1.60 7.93
CA TYR A 113 2.08 0.97 8.72
C TYR A 113 2.38 -0.46 8.26
N LEU A 114 1.33 -1.27 8.06
CA LEU A 114 1.47 -2.64 7.56
C LEU A 114 1.99 -2.67 6.12
N ALA A 115 1.52 -1.76 5.26
CA ALA A 115 1.99 -1.63 3.89
C ALA A 115 3.50 -1.32 3.80
N ALA A 116 4.01 -0.45 4.68
CA ALA A 116 5.44 -0.18 4.76
C ALA A 116 6.24 -1.44 5.12
N ILE A 117 5.80 -2.20 6.14
CA ILE A 117 6.47 -3.46 6.55
C ILE A 117 6.37 -4.53 5.45
N LEU A 118 5.24 -4.60 4.76
CA LEU A 118 5.03 -5.58 3.68
C LEU A 118 6.09 -5.44 2.58
N THR A 119 6.60 -4.24 2.31
CA THR A 119 7.65 -4.03 1.28
C THR A 119 8.97 -4.74 1.58
N GLU A 120 9.25 -5.05 2.84
CA GLU A 120 10.41 -5.85 3.26
C GLU A 120 10.21 -7.36 2.97
N LEU A 121 8.96 -7.80 2.87
CA LEU A 121 8.57 -9.21 2.82
C LEU A 121 8.06 -9.65 1.43
N ARG A 122 7.66 -8.70 0.59
CA ARG A 122 7.12 -8.95 -0.76
C ARG A 122 7.57 -7.87 -1.73
N PRO A 123 7.79 -8.20 -3.00
CA PRO A 123 8.08 -7.22 -4.04
C PRO A 123 6.92 -6.24 -4.22
N VAL A 124 7.17 -4.96 -4.03
CA VAL A 124 6.21 -3.88 -4.26
C VAL A 124 6.87 -2.85 -5.17
N ARG A 125 6.23 -2.53 -6.29
CA ARG A 125 6.75 -1.55 -7.26
C ARG A 125 6.35 -0.12 -6.89
N TRP A 126 5.12 0.05 -6.39
CA TRP A 126 4.54 1.34 -6.05
C TRP A 126 3.91 1.30 -4.67
N LEU A 127 4.28 2.22 -3.81
CA LEU A 127 3.79 2.29 -2.43
C LEU A 127 3.11 3.63 -2.19
N ALA A 128 1.81 3.62 -1.87
CA ALA A 128 1.09 4.82 -1.48
C ALA A 128 0.66 4.75 -0.01
N LEU A 129 1.12 5.68 0.80
CA LEU A 129 0.84 5.76 2.22
C LEU A 129 0.10 7.06 2.55
N ARG A 130 -1.10 6.97 3.12
CA ARG A 130 -1.83 8.11 3.65
C ARG A 130 -1.88 8.07 5.16
N ALA A 131 -1.36 9.14 5.79
CA ALA A 131 -1.30 9.28 7.24
C ALA A 131 -0.84 7.96 7.92
N PRO A 132 0.28 7.34 7.45
CA PRO A 132 0.71 6.04 7.97
C PRO A 132 1.03 6.14 9.45
N ALA A 133 0.53 5.19 10.24
CA ALA A 133 0.79 5.16 11.68
C ALA A 133 2.20 4.62 11.99
N LEU A 134 2.68 4.88 13.22
CA LEU A 134 3.87 4.22 13.77
C LEU A 134 3.56 3.59 15.13
N TYR A 135 4.23 2.46 15.40
CA TYR A 135 4.18 1.70 16.65
C TYR A 135 5.59 1.29 17.02
N LYS A 136 5.88 1.16 18.33
CA LYS A 136 7.15 0.56 18.80
C LYS A 136 7.26 -0.88 18.31
N ASP A 137 8.47 -1.35 18.11
CA ASP A 137 8.74 -2.73 17.66
C ASP A 137 8.51 -3.79 18.76
N SER A 138 8.31 -3.37 20.01
CA SER A 138 7.92 -4.26 21.10
C SER A 138 6.45 -4.68 21.00
N GLU A 139 6.11 -5.73 21.75
CA GLU A 139 4.70 -6.10 22.04
C GLU A 139 3.90 -6.49 20.79
N TRP A 140 4.53 -7.27 19.91
CA TRP A 140 3.84 -7.82 18.73
C TRP A 140 2.67 -8.73 19.08
N ASP A 141 2.77 -9.41 20.24
CA ASP A 141 1.77 -10.35 20.74
C ASP A 141 0.60 -9.67 21.45
N LEU A 142 0.70 -8.37 21.73
CA LEU A 142 -0.40 -7.65 22.34
C LEU A 142 -1.50 -7.36 21.31
N PRO A 143 -2.78 -7.50 21.73
CA PRO A 143 -3.90 -7.04 20.93
C PRO A 143 -3.73 -5.60 20.52
N LYS A 144 -4.04 -5.30 19.27
CA LYS A 144 -3.86 -3.96 18.69
C LYS A 144 -4.55 -2.86 19.51
N LEU A 145 -5.70 -3.16 20.13
CA LEU A 145 -6.43 -2.20 20.98
C LEU A 145 -5.63 -1.77 22.20
N ALA A 146 -4.85 -2.68 22.79
CA ALA A 146 -4.06 -2.39 23.99
C ALA A 146 -2.84 -1.51 23.71
N LEU A 147 -2.35 -1.47 22.46
CA LEU A 147 -1.09 -0.78 22.11
C LEU A 147 -1.13 0.73 22.36
N ARG A 148 -2.29 1.36 22.21
CA ARG A 148 -2.37 2.83 22.40
C ARG A 148 -1.86 3.24 23.77
N GLN A 149 -2.31 2.52 24.83
CA GLN A 149 -1.92 2.78 26.20
C GLN A 149 -0.55 2.15 26.52
N ALA A 150 -0.33 0.88 26.20
CA ALA A 150 0.91 0.17 26.51
C ALA A 150 2.15 0.86 25.93
N GLN A 151 2.06 1.38 24.71
CA GLN A 151 3.18 2.04 24.04
C GLN A 151 3.22 3.56 24.21
N ARG A 152 2.24 4.16 24.92
CA ARG A 152 2.09 5.62 25.00
C ARG A 152 2.20 6.27 23.62
N LEU A 153 1.37 5.80 22.66
CA LEU A 153 1.51 6.13 21.25
C LEU A 153 1.45 7.62 20.92
N GLU A 154 0.75 8.41 21.74
CA GLU A 154 0.67 9.87 21.58
C GLU A 154 2.04 10.53 21.75
N ASP A 155 2.79 10.12 22.79
CA ASP A 155 4.15 10.59 23.03
C ASP A 155 5.14 10.01 21.99
N TYR A 156 5.05 8.69 21.77
CA TYR A 156 5.96 7.99 20.84
C TYR A 156 5.93 8.57 19.44
N ARG A 157 4.75 8.89 18.92
CA ARG A 157 4.56 9.41 17.56
C ARG A 157 5.08 10.84 17.37
N ARG A 158 5.34 11.58 18.45
CA ARG A 158 5.95 12.92 18.40
C ARG A 158 7.47 12.90 18.40
N LEU A 159 8.07 11.74 18.57
CA LEU A 159 9.53 11.60 18.57
C LEU A 159 10.08 11.66 17.14
N ALA A 160 11.25 12.26 17.00
CA ALA A 160 12.09 12.05 15.83
C ALA A 160 12.70 10.65 15.92
N LEU A 161 12.29 9.77 15.00
CA LEU A 161 12.70 8.37 14.96
C LEU A 161 13.67 8.14 13.81
N VAL A 162 14.66 7.27 14.05
CA VAL A 162 15.57 6.78 13.02
C VAL A 162 15.14 5.39 12.56
N PRO A 163 15.46 4.99 11.32
CA PRO A 163 15.04 3.70 10.75
C PRO A 163 15.42 2.50 11.62
N GLU A 164 16.59 2.52 12.26
CA GLU A 164 17.11 1.41 13.08
C GLU A 164 16.21 1.11 14.29
N GLY A 165 15.51 2.10 14.80
CA GLY A 165 14.63 2.00 15.97
C GLY A 165 13.20 1.58 15.69
N ASN A 166 12.82 1.39 14.39
CA ASN A 166 11.44 1.09 14.03
C ASN A 166 11.33 0.27 12.75
N ARG A 167 10.66 -0.89 12.80
CA ARG A 167 10.54 -1.83 11.68
C ARG A 167 9.95 -1.20 10.42
N ALA A 168 8.88 -0.40 10.55
CA ALA A 168 8.26 0.23 9.39
C ALA A 168 9.18 1.27 8.74
N LEU A 169 9.96 1.99 9.54
CA LEU A 169 10.95 2.95 9.03
C LEU A 169 12.18 2.24 8.43
N ARG A 170 12.61 1.08 8.98
CA ARG A 170 13.66 0.24 8.34
C ARG A 170 13.21 -0.25 6.98
N ALA A 171 11.97 -0.76 6.88
CA ALA A 171 11.39 -1.17 5.61
C ALA A 171 11.34 0.00 4.62
N ALA A 172 10.92 1.19 5.07
CA ALA A 172 10.91 2.40 4.25
C ALA A 172 12.33 2.80 3.78
N ALA A 173 13.35 2.67 4.64
CA ALA A 173 14.74 2.99 4.29
C ALA A 173 15.37 2.00 3.29
N ALA A 174 14.91 0.76 3.28
CA ALA A 174 15.35 -0.27 2.34
C ALA A 174 14.56 -0.24 1.02
N TYR A 175 13.42 0.45 0.96
CA TYR A 175 12.53 0.44 -0.19
C TYR A 175 13.07 1.23 -1.38
N GLU A 176 13.12 0.59 -2.55
CA GLU A 176 13.70 1.14 -3.79
C GLU A 176 12.66 1.48 -4.88
N GLY A 177 11.36 1.29 -4.59
CA GLY A 177 10.28 1.60 -5.54
C GLY A 177 9.85 3.07 -5.52
N HIS A 178 8.69 3.35 -6.12
CA HIS A 178 8.12 4.69 -6.15
C HIS A 178 7.16 4.89 -4.96
N VAL A 179 7.23 6.04 -4.31
CA VAL A 179 6.45 6.35 -3.11
C VAL A 179 5.55 7.56 -3.33
N LEU A 180 4.28 7.42 -2.92
CA LEU A 180 3.38 8.53 -2.63
C LEU A 180 3.14 8.57 -1.11
N LEU A 181 3.58 9.63 -0.45
CA LEU A 181 3.37 9.86 0.97
C LEU A 181 2.42 11.06 1.16
N VAL A 182 1.27 10.82 1.80
CA VAL A 182 0.19 11.80 1.94
C VAL A 182 -0.08 12.08 3.41
N GLU A 183 -0.05 13.36 3.76
CA GLU A 183 -0.41 13.89 5.07
C GLU A 183 -1.81 14.50 5.02
N SER A 184 -2.62 14.30 6.07
CA SER A 184 -3.86 15.04 6.31
C SER A 184 -3.56 16.25 7.19
N GLU A 185 -3.94 17.45 6.75
CA GLU A 185 -3.56 18.70 7.46
C GLU A 185 -4.09 18.79 8.89
N ASN A 186 -5.33 18.35 9.09
CA ASN A 186 -6.03 18.39 10.38
C ASN A 186 -6.05 17.02 11.08
N ASP A 187 -4.96 16.23 10.91
CA ASP A 187 -4.87 14.92 11.53
C ASP A 187 -4.59 15.01 13.03
N THR A 188 -5.56 14.61 13.86
CA THR A 188 -5.42 14.57 15.33
C THR A 188 -5.01 13.21 15.86
N ILE A 189 -4.83 12.18 14.99
CA ILE A 189 -4.51 10.81 15.37
C ILE A 189 -3.04 10.47 15.06
N VAL A 190 -2.59 10.87 13.88
CA VAL A 190 -1.20 10.69 13.43
C VAL A 190 -0.56 12.06 13.26
N PRO A 191 0.29 12.50 14.19
CA PRO A 191 0.89 13.84 14.16
C PRO A 191 1.91 13.97 13.02
N HIS A 192 2.20 15.23 12.65
CA HIS A 192 3.11 15.60 11.57
C HIS A 192 4.49 14.93 11.65
N GLU A 193 5.00 14.73 12.85
CA GLU A 193 6.31 14.10 13.10
C GLU A 193 6.40 12.70 12.51
N VAL A 194 5.28 11.96 12.47
CA VAL A 194 5.23 10.64 11.83
C VAL A 194 5.42 10.76 10.31
N PHE A 195 4.78 11.74 9.68
CA PHE A 195 4.99 12.02 8.26
C PHE A 195 6.47 12.38 7.99
N VAL A 196 7.07 13.21 8.83
CA VAL A 196 8.50 13.59 8.74
C VAL A 196 9.39 12.37 8.89
N ASN A 197 9.12 11.48 9.85
CA ASN A 197 9.88 10.24 10.05
C ASN A 197 9.85 9.35 8.80
N TYR A 198 8.69 9.09 8.21
CA TYR A 198 8.59 8.32 6.97
C TYR A 198 9.27 9.02 5.79
N ARG A 199 9.05 10.33 5.62
CA ARG A 199 9.69 11.10 4.53
C ARG A 199 11.20 10.99 4.60
N ASN A 200 11.77 11.11 5.79
CA ASN A 200 13.21 11.04 5.99
C ASN A 200 13.76 9.61 5.88
N ALA A 201 12.93 8.59 6.14
CA ALA A 201 13.31 7.19 6.02
C ALA A 201 13.44 6.72 4.56
N PHE A 202 12.61 7.20 3.62
CA PHE A 202 12.63 6.78 2.22
C PHE A 202 13.87 7.26 1.44
N THR A 203 15.06 6.94 1.93
CA THR A 203 16.35 7.41 1.36
C THR A 203 16.75 6.71 0.06
N LYS A 204 16.27 5.49 -0.17
CA LYS A 204 16.55 4.69 -1.37
C LYS A 204 15.41 4.67 -2.38
N ALA A 205 14.29 5.32 -2.08
CA ALA A 205 13.14 5.34 -2.96
C ALA A 205 13.50 5.92 -4.34
N ARG A 206 13.09 5.23 -5.41
CA ARG A 206 13.30 5.67 -6.81
C ARG A 206 12.64 7.03 -7.07
N SER A 207 11.50 7.26 -6.47
CA SER A 207 10.88 8.59 -6.37
C SER A 207 10.06 8.69 -5.08
N LEU A 208 10.02 9.88 -4.51
CA LEU A 208 9.22 10.21 -3.33
C LEU A 208 8.36 11.44 -3.64
N THR A 209 7.06 11.22 -3.74
CA THR A 209 6.06 12.27 -3.90
C THR A 209 5.38 12.53 -2.57
N CYS A 210 5.66 13.66 -1.94
CA CYS A 210 5.00 14.10 -0.72
C CYS A 210 3.83 15.03 -1.04
N ARG A 211 2.69 14.83 -0.39
CA ARG A 211 1.51 15.70 -0.52
C ARG A 211 0.88 15.95 0.85
N LYS A 212 0.48 17.20 1.08
CA LYS A 212 -0.36 17.59 2.21
C LYS A 212 -1.75 17.93 1.69
N MET A 213 -2.76 17.30 2.26
CA MET A 213 -4.15 17.52 1.90
C MET A 213 -4.74 18.60 2.80
N ALA A 214 -4.99 19.78 2.22
CA ALA A 214 -5.57 20.90 2.92
C ALA A 214 -6.96 20.56 3.46
N GLY A 215 -7.21 20.93 4.72
CA GLY A 215 -8.49 20.74 5.42
C GLY A 215 -8.83 19.27 5.75
N ALA A 216 -8.05 18.29 5.31
CA ALA A 216 -8.33 16.89 5.53
C ALA A 216 -8.08 16.47 6.98
N ASP A 217 -9.02 15.77 7.59
CA ASP A 217 -8.86 15.07 8.85
C ASP A 217 -8.30 13.65 8.65
N HIS A 218 -8.05 12.94 9.76
CA HIS A 218 -7.55 11.55 9.72
C HIS A 218 -8.47 10.59 8.96
N GLY A 219 -9.77 10.73 9.15
CA GLY A 219 -10.80 9.84 8.59
C GLY A 219 -11.22 10.17 7.16
N LEU A 220 -10.82 11.34 6.63
CA LEU A 220 -11.40 11.93 5.41
C LEU A 220 -12.93 12.02 5.52
N THR A 221 -13.42 12.62 6.60
CA THR A 221 -14.87 12.72 6.86
C THR A 221 -15.56 13.63 5.86
N ASP A 222 -14.88 14.68 5.38
CA ASP A 222 -15.37 15.53 4.31
C ASP A 222 -15.36 14.78 2.96
N PRO A 223 -16.51 14.70 2.25
CA PRO A 223 -16.58 14.15 0.90
C PRO A 223 -15.58 14.78 -0.07
N LYS A 224 -15.38 16.10 -0.01
CA LYS A 224 -14.43 16.81 -0.87
C LYS A 224 -12.99 16.32 -0.67
N CYS A 225 -12.60 16.04 0.58
CA CYS A 225 -11.30 15.48 0.90
C CYS A 225 -11.19 14.03 0.41
N ARG A 226 -12.27 13.23 0.48
CA ARG A 226 -12.29 11.88 -0.11
C ARG A 226 -12.09 11.89 -1.61
N ASP A 227 -12.79 12.77 -2.31
CA ASP A 227 -12.72 12.91 -3.76
C ASP A 227 -11.31 13.42 -4.18
N ALA A 228 -10.79 14.40 -3.48
CA ALA A 228 -9.43 14.91 -3.69
C ALA A 228 -8.36 13.82 -3.50
N TYR A 229 -8.49 12.98 -2.46
CA TYR A 229 -7.59 11.86 -2.24
C TYR A 229 -7.73 10.79 -3.33
N THR A 230 -8.96 10.47 -3.74
CA THR A 230 -9.22 9.54 -4.83
C THR A 230 -8.57 10.03 -6.12
N LYS A 231 -8.80 11.28 -6.49
CA LYS A 231 -8.18 11.91 -7.66
C LYS A 231 -6.65 11.87 -7.58
N LEU A 232 -6.07 12.21 -6.44
CA LEU A 232 -4.61 12.16 -6.23
C LEU A 232 -4.05 10.76 -6.47
N LEU A 233 -4.71 9.72 -5.96
CA LEU A 233 -4.29 8.32 -6.17
C LEU A 233 -4.42 7.91 -7.62
N VAL A 234 -5.55 8.20 -8.27
CA VAL A 234 -5.79 7.89 -9.69
C VAL A 234 -4.75 8.56 -10.57
N ASP A 235 -4.50 9.85 -10.36
CA ASP A 235 -3.49 10.62 -11.12
C ASP A 235 -2.07 10.05 -10.90
N TRP A 236 -1.75 9.64 -9.67
CA TRP A 236 -0.43 9.09 -9.35
C TRP A 236 -0.24 7.69 -9.94
N ILE A 237 -1.19 6.78 -9.78
CA ILE A 237 -1.14 5.43 -10.37
C ILE A 237 -1.10 5.52 -11.90
N SER A 238 -1.91 6.38 -12.52
CA SER A 238 -1.89 6.58 -13.97
C SER A 238 -0.50 6.99 -14.48
N LYS A 239 0.18 7.88 -13.77
CA LYS A 239 1.56 8.27 -14.11
C LYS A 239 2.54 7.11 -13.95
N MET A 240 2.42 6.32 -12.89
CA MET A 240 3.30 5.17 -12.66
C MET A 240 3.12 4.12 -13.75
N VAL A 241 1.89 3.79 -14.11
CA VAL A 241 1.58 2.84 -15.19
C VAL A 241 2.10 3.34 -16.55
N ALA A 242 1.89 4.62 -16.86
CA ALA A 242 2.36 5.22 -18.12
C ALA A 242 3.91 5.25 -18.21
N GLN A 243 4.60 5.52 -17.11
CA GLN A 243 6.05 5.53 -17.05
C GLN A 243 6.64 4.14 -17.31
N GLU A 244 6.07 3.08 -16.72
CA GLU A 244 6.51 1.71 -16.98
C GLU A 244 6.37 1.30 -18.44
N VAL A 245 5.27 1.67 -19.11
CA VAL A 245 5.08 1.40 -20.54
C VAL A 245 6.19 2.08 -21.38
N THR A 246 6.57 3.29 -21.00
CA THR A 246 7.64 4.03 -21.67
C THR A 246 9.02 3.42 -21.42
N ASP A 247 9.29 3.01 -20.18
CA ASP A 247 10.55 2.37 -19.79
C ASP A 247 10.71 1.02 -20.49
N ASP A 248 9.66 0.20 -20.57
CA ASP A 248 9.65 -1.07 -21.28
C ASP A 248 9.91 -0.91 -22.78
N ALA A 249 9.23 0.05 -23.43
CA ALA A 249 9.46 0.34 -24.85
C ALA A 249 10.91 0.78 -25.13
N THR A 250 11.49 1.57 -24.23
CA THR A 250 12.88 2.02 -24.31
C THR A 250 13.85 0.86 -24.11
N ALA A 251 13.59 -0.01 -23.13
CA ALA A 251 14.40 -1.21 -22.87
C ALA A 251 14.38 -2.18 -24.06
N GLN A 252 13.19 -2.43 -24.63
CA GLN A 252 13.05 -3.26 -25.83
C GLN A 252 13.79 -2.69 -27.04
N LYS A 253 13.75 -1.37 -27.23
CA LYS A 253 14.50 -0.70 -28.32
C LYS A 253 16.01 -0.89 -28.15
N ARG A 254 16.56 -0.67 -26.94
CA ARG A 254 17.97 -0.88 -26.63
C ARG A 254 18.42 -2.33 -26.86
N LEU A 255 17.59 -3.30 -26.46
CA LEU A 255 17.85 -4.72 -26.66
C LEU A 255 17.92 -5.07 -28.16
N ARG A 256 16.97 -4.59 -28.97
CA ARG A 256 16.97 -4.78 -30.42
C ARG A 256 18.20 -4.17 -31.09
N GLU A 257 18.65 -2.98 -30.65
CA GLU A 257 19.86 -2.32 -31.15
C GLU A 257 21.12 -3.13 -30.79
N ALA A 258 21.24 -3.60 -29.53
CA ALA A 258 22.33 -4.44 -29.09
C ALA A 258 22.41 -5.77 -29.88
N MET A 259 21.27 -6.41 -30.12
CA MET A 259 21.23 -7.66 -30.92
C MET A 259 21.66 -7.41 -32.38
N LYS A 260 21.28 -6.30 -33.02
CA LYS A 260 21.73 -5.93 -34.35
C LYS A 260 23.25 -5.74 -34.42
N THR A 261 23.82 -5.05 -33.42
CA THR A 261 25.27 -4.82 -33.34
C THR A 261 26.03 -6.13 -33.17
N GLN A 262 25.52 -7.06 -32.35
CA GLN A 262 26.14 -8.35 -32.11
C GLN A 262 26.06 -9.26 -33.34
N THR A 263 24.99 -9.18 -34.14
CA THR A 263 24.87 -9.90 -35.42
C THR A 263 25.85 -9.34 -36.45
N ALA A 264 25.99 -8.01 -36.54
CA ALA A 264 26.92 -7.38 -37.49
C ALA A 264 28.40 -7.74 -37.19
N ILE A 265 28.78 -7.90 -35.93
CA ILE A 265 30.14 -8.32 -35.52
C ILE A 265 30.40 -9.81 -35.87
N ARG A 266 29.37 -10.67 -35.87
CA ARG A 266 29.51 -12.10 -36.22
C ARG A 266 29.58 -12.38 -37.71
N THR A 267 29.15 -11.41 -38.54
CA THR A 267 29.12 -11.53 -40.00
C THR A 267 30.24 -10.75 -40.69
N ALA A 268 31.06 -10.03 -39.96
CA ALA A 268 32.29 -9.38 -40.37
C ALA A 268 33.53 -10.24 -40.00
#